data_204e092e8e157ceab8505d19041ebfd1
#
_entry.id   204e092e8e157ceab8505d19041ebfd1
#
_cell.length_a   1.000
_cell.length_b   1.000
_cell.length_c   1.000
_cell.angle_alpha   90.00
_cell.angle_beta   90.00
_cell.angle_gamma   90.00
#
_symmetry.space_group_name_H-M   'P 1'
#
loop_
_entity.id
_entity.type
_entity.pdbx_description
1 polymer ?
#
loop_
_entity_poly.entity_id
_entity_poly.type
_entity_poly.pdbx_seq_one_letter_code
_entity_poly.pdbx_strand_id
1 'polypeptide(L)'
;AHGRIQGHYMDGQLDRSSVPGKNLTLGIDIDLQMLGERLLQHKIGAIVAIEPATGEILCMVSSPTFDPHLMIGRQRGKNHRLLQMDKRKPLLNRAIMGAYPPGSTFKTAQALTFLQEEIIHEDYPTFPCAHGFNHKGLHVGCHGHGSPLSLIPAIATSCNSYFCWGLYRMFGDKKYGSPQNAITVWKDHMVSQGFGYRLGTDLPGEQRGLIPNAKFYDKPYRGSWNGLTVISISIGQGEILATPLQIANLGATIANRGHFITPHIVKEIEDNELDSIYRNPRYPTIDREYYEMVVKGMRAAVDGSTGSATCRMAGAILPGVEVCGKTGTAQNRGKDHSVFMGFAPMDNPKIAIAVYVENGGFGATYGVPIGAMMMDQYLHGKLSPENEIRAEEFSNRVILYGDEER
;
A
#
# COMPACT_ATOMS: atom_id res chain seq x y z
N ALA A 1 -5.30 -30.25 -30.40
CA ALA A 1 -4.68 -29.88 -31.68
C ALA A 1 -3.22 -29.50 -31.40
N HIS A 2 -2.26 -30.14 -32.08
CA HIS A 2 -0.83 -29.94 -31.80
C HIS A 2 -0.18 -28.91 -32.72
N GLY A 3 -0.97 -27.94 -33.27
CA GLY A 3 -0.45 -26.90 -34.15
C GLY A 3 0.07 -27.38 -35.50
N ARG A 4 -0.25 -28.62 -35.90
CA ARG A 4 0.11 -29.14 -37.23
C ARG A 4 -1.02 -28.79 -38.21
N ILE A 5 -0.65 -28.19 -39.33
CA ILE A 5 -1.56 -27.99 -40.45
C ILE A 5 -1.97 -29.36 -40.99
N GLN A 6 -3.25 -29.68 -40.93
CA GLN A 6 -3.82 -30.95 -41.42
C GLN A 6 -4.39 -30.80 -42.83
N GLY A 7 -4.33 -29.61 -43.41
CA GLY A 7 -4.94 -29.22 -44.67
C GLY A 7 -6.08 -28.23 -44.47
N HIS A 8 -6.65 -27.75 -45.55
CA HIS A 8 -7.79 -26.84 -45.53
C HIS A 8 -9.10 -27.66 -45.61
N TYR A 9 -10.03 -27.38 -44.68
CA TYR A 9 -11.38 -27.96 -44.73
C TYR A 9 -12.21 -27.27 -45.82
N MET A 10 -12.87 -28.05 -46.70
CA MET A 10 -13.67 -27.55 -47.82
C MET A 10 -12.91 -26.50 -48.68
N ASP A 11 -11.66 -26.80 -49.05
CA ASP A 11 -10.81 -25.94 -49.89
C ASP A 11 -10.62 -24.53 -49.34
N GLY A 12 -10.71 -24.37 -48.01
CA GLY A 12 -10.50 -23.09 -47.35
C GLY A 12 -11.71 -22.20 -47.24
N GLN A 13 -12.91 -22.63 -47.65
CA GLN A 13 -14.11 -21.81 -47.65
C GLN A 13 -14.53 -21.37 -46.23
N LEU A 14 -14.11 -22.10 -45.21
CA LEU A 14 -14.37 -21.78 -43.80
C LEU A 14 -13.14 -21.28 -43.07
N ASP A 15 -12.02 -21.06 -43.76
CA ASP A 15 -10.84 -20.49 -43.19
C ASP A 15 -11.09 -19.05 -42.81
N ARG A 16 -10.77 -18.72 -41.56
CA ARG A 16 -10.75 -17.34 -41.05
C ARG A 16 -9.33 -16.87 -40.98
N SER A 17 -9.04 -15.76 -41.65
CA SER A 17 -7.75 -15.09 -41.49
C SER A 17 -7.53 -14.72 -40.03
N SER A 18 -6.32 -14.92 -39.54
CA SER A 18 -5.94 -14.43 -38.22
C SER A 18 -6.01 -12.89 -38.22
N VAL A 19 -6.65 -12.36 -37.20
CA VAL A 19 -6.62 -10.91 -36.93
C VAL A 19 -5.51 -10.66 -35.92
N PRO A 20 -4.49 -9.87 -36.26
CA PRO A 20 -3.44 -9.53 -35.30
C PRO A 20 -4.03 -8.77 -34.11
N GLY A 21 -3.45 -8.95 -32.94
CA GLY A 21 -3.75 -8.13 -31.78
C GLY A 21 -3.28 -6.69 -31.99
N LYS A 22 -3.81 -5.77 -31.19
CA LYS A 22 -3.40 -4.37 -31.21
C LYS A 22 -2.16 -4.16 -30.37
N ASN A 23 -1.38 -3.15 -30.70
CA ASN A 23 -0.24 -2.72 -29.91
C ASN A 23 -0.73 -2.05 -28.62
N LEU A 24 -0.02 -2.31 -27.53
CA LEU A 24 -0.26 -1.72 -26.21
C LEU A 24 0.96 -0.89 -25.81
N THR A 25 0.73 0.34 -25.39
CA THR A 25 1.72 1.13 -24.64
C THR A 25 1.42 0.97 -23.16
N LEU A 26 2.43 0.64 -22.35
CA LEU A 26 2.30 0.46 -20.91
C LEU A 26 2.77 1.71 -20.18
N GLY A 27 2.19 1.98 -19.01
CA GLY A 27 2.63 3.03 -18.08
C GLY A 27 3.92 2.68 -17.32
N ILE A 28 4.40 1.44 -17.44
CA ILE A 28 5.59 0.95 -16.75
C ILE A 28 6.84 1.70 -17.20
N ASP A 29 7.54 2.32 -16.25
CA ASP A 29 8.90 2.81 -16.41
C ASP A 29 9.87 1.65 -16.17
N ILE A 30 10.57 1.23 -17.24
CA ILE A 30 11.41 0.04 -17.20
C ILE A 30 12.63 0.20 -16.27
N ASP A 31 13.20 1.39 -16.20
CA ASP A 31 14.36 1.66 -15.35
C ASP A 31 13.93 1.64 -13.86
N LEU A 32 12.76 2.19 -13.57
CA LEU A 32 12.15 2.12 -12.24
C LEU A 32 11.81 0.67 -11.85
N GLN A 33 11.24 -0.12 -12.76
CA GLN A 33 10.94 -1.53 -12.54
C GLN A 33 12.22 -2.32 -12.23
N MET A 34 13.27 -2.15 -13.03
CA MET A 34 14.56 -2.82 -12.86
C MET A 34 15.21 -2.46 -11.53
N LEU A 35 15.17 -1.18 -11.12
CA LEU A 35 15.67 -0.77 -9.83
C LEU A 35 14.88 -1.45 -8.69
N GLY A 36 13.57 -1.49 -8.79
CA GLY A 36 12.74 -2.12 -7.77
C GLY A 36 13.03 -3.62 -7.61
N GLU A 37 13.22 -4.34 -8.70
CA GLU A 37 13.62 -5.75 -8.68
C GLU A 37 15.01 -5.95 -8.06
N ARG A 38 15.97 -5.08 -8.38
CA ARG A 38 17.29 -5.05 -7.76
C ARG A 38 17.22 -4.80 -6.26
N LEU A 39 16.45 -3.82 -5.81
CA LEU A 39 16.31 -3.47 -4.38
C LEU A 39 15.61 -4.57 -3.57
N LEU A 40 14.69 -5.33 -4.17
CA LEU A 40 14.03 -6.48 -3.53
C LEU A 40 14.78 -7.82 -3.71
N GLN A 41 15.91 -7.82 -4.39
CA GLN A 41 16.74 -9.03 -4.48
C GLN A 41 17.03 -9.58 -3.09
N HIS A 42 16.94 -10.90 -2.91
CA HIS A 42 17.12 -11.61 -1.62
C HIS A 42 16.13 -11.22 -0.51
N LYS A 43 14.98 -10.66 -0.86
CA LYS A 43 13.90 -10.28 0.06
C LYS A 43 12.58 -10.82 -0.48
N ILE A 44 11.59 -10.98 0.41
CA ILE A 44 10.20 -11.20 0.00
C ILE A 44 9.45 -9.90 0.18
N GLY A 45 8.71 -9.50 -0.85
CA GLY A 45 7.93 -8.27 -0.75
C GLY A 45 7.37 -7.80 -2.07
N ALA A 46 6.91 -6.57 -2.09
CA ALA A 46 6.37 -5.91 -3.27
C ALA A 46 6.65 -4.40 -3.25
N ILE A 47 6.77 -3.83 -4.44
CA ILE A 47 6.77 -2.37 -4.66
C ILE A 47 5.71 -2.07 -5.70
N VAL A 48 4.87 -1.09 -5.44
CA VAL A 48 3.91 -0.54 -6.40
C VAL A 48 4.07 0.96 -6.44
N ALA A 49 4.31 1.52 -7.61
CA ALA A 49 4.32 2.97 -7.84
C ALA A 49 3.25 3.35 -8.86
N ILE A 50 2.57 4.45 -8.60
CA ILE A 50 1.45 4.97 -9.40
C ILE A 50 1.72 6.44 -9.71
N GLU A 51 1.45 6.87 -10.95
CA GLU A 51 1.34 8.30 -11.27
C GLU A 51 -0.01 8.81 -10.75
N PRO A 52 -0.03 9.71 -9.74
CA PRO A 52 -1.29 10.11 -9.12
C PRO A 52 -2.30 10.75 -10.11
N ALA A 53 -1.80 11.51 -11.08
CA ALA A 53 -2.64 12.24 -12.03
C ALA A 53 -3.41 11.34 -12.99
N THR A 54 -2.87 10.18 -13.36
CA THR A 54 -3.41 9.31 -14.41
C THR A 54 -3.89 7.96 -13.90
N GLY A 55 -3.38 7.51 -12.74
CA GLY A 55 -3.59 6.15 -12.25
C GLY A 55 -2.69 5.10 -12.92
N GLU A 56 -1.81 5.51 -13.84
CA GLU A 56 -0.86 4.62 -14.50
C GLU A 56 0.08 3.98 -13.47
N ILE A 57 0.24 2.68 -13.52
CA ILE A 57 1.20 1.94 -12.70
C ILE A 57 2.58 2.10 -13.34
N LEU A 58 3.48 2.81 -12.63
CA LEU A 58 4.84 3.09 -13.08
C LEU A 58 5.79 1.92 -12.83
N CYS A 59 5.57 1.15 -11.77
CA CYS A 59 6.23 -0.12 -11.54
C CYS A 59 5.37 -1.04 -10.68
N MET A 60 5.54 -2.34 -10.88
CA MET A 60 4.89 -3.39 -10.09
C MET A 60 5.88 -4.53 -9.88
N VAL A 61 6.54 -4.50 -8.72
CA VAL A 61 7.55 -5.49 -8.35
C VAL A 61 6.97 -6.47 -7.36
N SER A 62 7.21 -7.76 -7.60
CA SER A 62 6.88 -8.85 -6.68
C SER A 62 8.10 -9.75 -6.52
N SER A 63 8.61 -9.88 -5.30
CA SER A 63 9.78 -10.71 -4.99
C SER A 63 9.42 -11.83 -4.01
N PRO A 64 9.98 -13.05 -4.19
CA PRO A 64 10.85 -13.44 -5.29
C PRO A 64 10.10 -13.50 -6.62
N THR A 65 10.84 -13.28 -7.69
CA THR A 65 10.37 -13.42 -9.05
C THR A 65 10.87 -14.73 -9.67
N PHE A 66 10.53 -15.00 -10.93
CA PHE A 66 11.02 -16.14 -11.69
C PHE A 66 11.35 -15.73 -13.12
N ASP A 67 12.24 -16.46 -13.76
CA ASP A 67 12.56 -16.25 -15.18
C ASP A 67 11.37 -16.72 -16.05
N PRO A 68 10.72 -15.83 -16.84
CA PRO A 68 9.62 -16.18 -17.72
C PRO A 68 9.98 -17.27 -18.76
N HIS A 69 11.24 -17.41 -19.14
CA HIS A 69 11.71 -18.44 -20.05
C HIS A 69 11.50 -19.87 -19.51
N LEU A 70 11.41 -20.02 -18.18
CA LEU A 70 11.05 -21.29 -17.56
C LEU A 70 9.64 -21.76 -17.93
N MET A 71 8.77 -20.82 -18.37
CA MET A 71 7.36 -21.09 -18.66
C MET A 71 7.08 -21.38 -20.12
N ILE A 72 8.12 -21.52 -20.96
CA ILE A 72 8.01 -21.86 -22.38
C ILE A 72 8.64 -23.21 -22.69
N GLY A 73 8.35 -23.74 -23.88
CA GLY A 73 8.93 -24.97 -24.40
C GLY A 73 8.48 -26.26 -23.68
N ARG A 74 9.20 -27.34 -23.93
CA ARG A 74 8.83 -28.69 -23.46
C ARG A 74 8.96 -28.87 -21.94
N GLN A 75 9.82 -28.12 -21.29
CA GLN A 75 10.05 -28.17 -19.83
C GLN A 75 9.05 -27.37 -19.02
N ARG A 76 8.16 -26.61 -19.66
CA ARG A 76 7.20 -25.71 -18.97
C ARG A 76 6.46 -26.38 -17.80
N GLY A 77 5.92 -27.57 -18.02
CA GLY A 77 5.14 -28.28 -16.99
C GLY A 77 5.98 -28.68 -15.77
N LYS A 78 7.23 -29.13 -15.99
CA LYS A 78 8.17 -29.44 -14.92
C LYS A 78 8.58 -28.18 -14.15
N ASN A 79 8.93 -27.11 -14.86
CA ASN A 79 9.35 -25.84 -14.27
C ASN A 79 8.22 -25.19 -13.46
N HIS A 80 7.00 -25.16 -14.01
CA HIS A 80 5.82 -24.65 -13.29
C HIS A 80 5.62 -25.40 -11.98
N ARG A 81 5.73 -26.73 -11.99
CA ARG A 81 5.60 -27.55 -10.76
C ARG A 81 6.66 -27.20 -9.72
N LEU A 82 7.92 -26.99 -10.13
CA LEU A 82 9.00 -26.59 -9.24
C LEU A 82 8.72 -25.22 -8.62
N LEU A 83 8.30 -24.23 -9.41
CA LEU A 83 7.94 -22.89 -8.94
C LEU A 83 6.72 -22.93 -7.99
N GLN A 84 5.75 -23.82 -8.27
CA GLN A 84 4.56 -23.97 -7.42
C GLN A 84 4.91 -24.61 -6.07
N MET A 85 5.92 -25.49 -6.01
CA MET A 85 6.38 -26.15 -4.79
C MET A 85 7.37 -25.28 -3.98
N ASP A 86 7.90 -24.21 -4.55
CA ASP A 86 8.80 -23.30 -3.85
C ASP A 86 8.05 -22.59 -2.69
N LYS A 87 8.53 -22.81 -1.47
CA LYS A 87 7.96 -22.23 -0.25
C LYS A 87 7.90 -20.70 -0.28
N ARG A 88 8.79 -20.05 -1.03
CA ARG A 88 8.85 -18.61 -1.21
C ARG A 88 7.75 -18.05 -2.13
N LYS A 89 7.00 -18.95 -2.81
CA LYS A 89 5.84 -18.62 -3.67
C LYS A 89 6.16 -17.61 -4.79
N PRO A 90 7.13 -17.90 -5.69
CA PRO A 90 7.51 -16.95 -6.74
C PRO A 90 6.38 -16.69 -7.77
N LEU A 91 5.40 -17.58 -7.88
CA LEU A 91 4.24 -17.39 -8.76
C LEU A 91 3.18 -16.45 -8.17
N LEU A 92 3.30 -16.06 -6.89
CA LEU A 92 2.38 -15.12 -6.26
C LEU A 92 2.78 -13.69 -6.61
N ASN A 93 1.95 -12.98 -7.38
CA ASN A 93 2.12 -11.54 -7.54
C ASN A 93 1.69 -10.82 -6.26
N ARG A 94 2.65 -10.56 -5.37
CA ARG A 94 2.39 -9.95 -4.07
C ARG A 94 1.82 -8.54 -4.16
N ALA A 95 2.11 -7.83 -5.24
CA ALA A 95 1.65 -6.46 -5.42
C ALA A 95 0.12 -6.33 -5.43
N ILE A 96 -0.58 -7.31 -6.04
CA ILE A 96 -2.04 -7.31 -6.19
C ILE A 96 -2.73 -8.49 -5.49
N MET A 97 -1.98 -9.55 -5.16
CA MET A 97 -2.52 -10.77 -4.54
C MET A 97 -2.11 -10.92 -3.07
N GLY A 98 -1.05 -10.29 -2.63
CA GLY A 98 -0.62 -10.30 -1.24
C GLY A 98 -1.60 -9.50 -0.38
N ALA A 99 -2.30 -10.18 0.52
CA ALA A 99 -3.22 -9.54 1.47
C ALA A 99 -2.54 -9.47 2.84
N TYR A 100 -2.11 -8.29 3.23
CA TYR A 100 -1.28 -8.05 4.41
C TYR A 100 -1.94 -7.04 5.35
N PRO A 101 -1.66 -7.09 6.67
CA PRO A 101 -1.95 -5.97 7.53
C PRO A 101 -1.19 -4.73 7.02
N PRO A 102 -1.88 -3.60 6.76
CA PRO A 102 -1.21 -2.40 6.26
C PRO A 102 -0.36 -1.69 7.33
N GLY A 103 -0.52 -2.06 8.59
CA GLY A 103 0.14 -1.42 9.72
C GLY A 103 -0.15 0.08 9.76
N SER A 104 0.80 0.84 10.29
CA SER A 104 0.62 2.27 10.53
C SER A 104 0.45 3.14 9.26
N THR A 105 0.62 2.62 8.05
CA THR A 105 0.24 3.35 6.83
C THR A 105 -1.27 3.59 6.79
N PHE A 106 -2.06 2.70 7.36
CA PHE A 106 -3.52 2.80 7.48
C PHE A 106 -3.98 3.96 8.38
N LYS A 107 -3.12 4.48 9.25
CA LYS A 107 -3.44 5.63 10.12
C LYS A 107 -3.79 6.90 9.34
N THR A 108 -3.30 7.06 8.12
CA THR A 108 -3.68 8.17 7.25
C THR A 108 -5.14 8.09 6.83
N ALA A 109 -5.62 6.89 6.46
CA ALA A 109 -7.04 6.65 6.17
C ALA A 109 -7.92 6.80 7.43
N GLN A 110 -7.42 6.39 8.59
CA GLN A 110 -8.09 6.61 9.88
C GLN A 110 -8.22 8.11 10.19
N ALA A 111 -7.13 8.88 10.04
CA ALA A 111 -7.14 10.32 10.25
C ALA A 111 -8.19 11.02 9.39
N LEU A 112 -8.24 10.70 8.10
CA LEU A 112 -9.23 11.22 7.15
C LEU A 112 -10.66 10.89 7.60
N THR A 113 -10.91 9.65 8.03
CA THR A 113 -12.21 9.22 8.54
C THR A 113 -12.59 9.96 9.83
N PHE A 114 -11.66 10.08 10.78
CA PHE A 114 -11.92 10.76 12.04
C PHE A 114 -12.16 12.26 11.85
N LEU A 115 -11.47 12.90 10.90
CA LEU A 115 -11.70 14.30 10.53
C LEU A 115 -13.09 14.45 9.88
N GLN A 116 -13.45 13.62 8.93
CA GLN A 116 -14.75 13.65 8.26
C GLN A 116 -15.92 13.48 9.23
N GLU A 117 -15.71 12.60 10.22
CA GLU A 117 -16.70 12.32 11.25
C GLU A 117 -16.63 13.28 12.46
N GLU A 118 -15.83 14.34 12.38
CA GLU A 118 -15.67 15.36 13.43
C GLU A 118 -15.25 14.78 14.81
N ILE A 119 -14.59 13.61 14.80
CA ILE A 119 -14.06 12.98 16.02
C ILE A 119 -12.78 13.69 16.48
N ILE A 120 -12.00 14.17 15.51
CA ILE A 120 -10.79 14.97 15.70
C ILE A 120 -10.79 16.17 14.76
N HIS A 121 -9.95 17.15 15.08
CA HIS A 121 -9.60 18.32 14.28
C HIS A 121 -8.08 18.44 14.22
N GLU A 122 -7.53 19.43 13.49
CA GLU A 122 -6.08 19.55 13.33
C GLU A 122 -5.34 19.69 14.67
N ASP A 123 -5.83 20.52 15.57
CA ASP A 123 -5.16 20.87 16.84
C ASP A 123 -5.78 20.22 18.07
N TYR A 124 -7.00 19.71 17.96
CA TYR A 124 -7.72 19.09 19.08
C TYR A 124 -8.64 17.95 18.66
N PRO A 125 -9.03 17.05 19.56
CA PRO A 125 -8.45 16.92 20.88
C PRO A 125 -7.00 16.47 20.82
N THR A 126 -6.21 16.81 21.83
CA THR A 126 -4.92 16.14 22.05
C THR A 126 -5.16 14.88 22.86
N PHE A 127 -4.40 13.82 22.54
CA PHE A 127 -4.48 12.56 23.27
C PHE A 127 -3.15 12.22 23.96
N PRO A 128 -3.21 11.66 25.19
CA PRO A 128 -2.03 11.25 25.92
C PRO A 128 -1.43 9.97 25.34
N CYS A 129 -0.11 9.83 25.47
CA CYS A 129 0.60 8.60 25.21
C CYS A 129 1.62 8.33 26.32
N ALA A 130 1.28 7.47 27.25
CA ALA A 130 2.16 6.96 28.27
C ALA A 130 2.71 5.59 27.81
N HIS A 131 3.68 5.61 26.87
CA HIS A 131 4.20 4.44 26.17
C HIS A 131 3.13 3.57 25.47
N GLY A 132 1.95 4.14 25.18
CA GLY A 132 0.85 3.46 24.52
C GLY A 132 -0.52 3.95 24.96
N PHE A 133 -1.54 3.32 24.37
CA PHE A 133 -2.93 3.45 24.78
C PHE A 133 -3.19 2.55 25.98
N ASN A 134 -3.62 3.12 27.08
CA ASN A 134 -3.93 2.42 28.33
C ASN A 134 -5.34 2.78 28.76
N HIS A 135 -6.29 1.84 28.63
CA HIS A 135 -7.67 2.10 29.00
C HIS A 135 -8.40 0.82 29.40
N LYS A 136 -9.07 0.83 30.56
CA LYS A 136 -9.87 -0.30 31.09
C LYS A 136 -9.16 -1.67 31.04
N GLY A 137 -7.88 -1.69 31.40
CA GLY A 137 -7.08 -2.91 31.42
C GLY A 137 -6.51 -3.36 30.07
N LEU A 138 -6.84 -2.64 28.97
CA LEU A 138 -6.26 -2.89 27.67
C LEU A 138 -5.05 -1.99 27.46
N HIS A 139 -3.96 -2.59 26.94
CA HIS A 139 -2.75 -1.89 26.58
C HIS A 139 -2.40 -2.13 25.10
N VAL A 140 -2.16 -1.04 24.35
CA VAL A 140 -1.58 -1.08 23.02
C VAL A 140 -0.30 -0.27 23.05
N GLY A 141 0.85 -0.93 22.95
CA GLY A 141 2.16 -0.31 23.09
C GLY A 141 2.45 0.75 22.01
N CYS A 142 3.28 1.73 22.37
CA CYS A 142 3.79 2.75 21.46
C CYS A 142 5.27 3.03 21.78
N HIS A 143 6.02 3.48 20.79
CA HIS A 143 7.41 3.92 21.00
C HIS A 143 7.47 5.29 21.68
N GLY A 144 8.65 5.67 22.17
CA GLY A 144 8.86 6.93 22.88
C GLY A 144 8.75 8.16 21.96
N HIS A 145 7.96 9.13 22.39
CA HIS A 145 7.81 10.45 21.77
C HIS A 145 7.15 11.43 22.76
N GLY A 146 7.05 12.70 22.38
CA GLY A 146 6.34 13.71 23.19
C GLY A 146 4.86 13.39 23.38
N SER A 147 4.26 13.92 24.45
CA SER A 147 2.86 13.72 24.82
C SER A 147 2.35 14.90 25.62
N PRO A 148 1.07 15.34 25.47
CA PRO A 148 0.06 14.81 24.54
C PRO A 148 0.32 15.24 23.09
N LEU A 149 -0.35 14.59 22.12
CA LEU A 149 -0.23 14.90 20.70
C LEU A 149 -1.57 15.34 20.09
N SER A 150 -1.51 16.30 19.16
CA SER A 150 -2.54 16.58 18.16
C SER A 150 -2.28 15.77 16.87
N LEU A 151 -3.09 15.98 15.84
CA LEU A 151 -3.10 15.16 14.63
C LEU A 151 -1.75 15.12 13.88
N ILE A 152 -1.19 16.29 13.56
CA ILE A 152 0.03 16.38 12.73
C ILE A 152 1.20 15.68 13.40
N PRO A 153 1.59 15.98 14.65
CA PRO A 153 2.64 15.25 15.33
C PRO A 153 2.29 13.75 15.56
N ALA A 154 1.02 13.39 15.72
CA ALA A 154 0.62 11.99 15.84
C ALA A 154 0.85 11.18 14.56
N ILE A 155 0.64 11.78 13.37
CA ILE A 155 0.98 11.17 12.10
C ILE A 155 2.51 11.07 11.95
N ALA A 156 3.22 12.17 12.23
CA ALA A 156 4.68 12.26 12.09
C ALA A 156 5.43 11.24 12.98
N THR A 157 4.99 11.07 14.23
CA THR A 157 5.54 10.09 15.17
C THR A 157 4.94 8.70 15.01
N SER A 158 3.87 8.55 14.22
CA SER A 158 3.13 7.29 14.12
C SER A 158 2.56 6.79 15.45
N CYS A 159 2.04 7.70 16.30
CA CYS A 159 1.55 7.38 17.63
C CYS A 159 0.38 6.38 17.61
N ASN A 160 0.55 5.21 18.22
CA ASN A 160 -0.53 4.22 18.35
C ASN A 160 -1.65 4.72 19.27
N SER A 161 -1.28 5.35 20.38
CA SER A 161 -2.25 5.84 21.37
C SER A 161 -3.24 6.83 20.78
N TYR A 162 -2.74 7.77 19.96
CA TYR A 162 -3.60 8.78 19.32
C TYR A 162 -4.72 8.13 18.48
N PHE A 163 -4.37 7.19 17.65
CA PHE A 163 -5.33 6.53 16.76
C PHE A 163 -6.25 5.56 17.49
N CYS A 164 -5.76 4.91 18.55
CA CYS A 164 -6.63 4.13 19.45
C CYS A 164 -7.67 5.03 20.14
N TRP A 165 -7.28 6.18 20.66
CA TRP A 165 -8.23 7.13 21.25
C TRP A 165 -9.24 7.66 20.22
N GLY A 166 -8.80 7.97 18.99
CA GLY A 166 -9.68 8.37 17.90
C GLY A 166 -10.77 7.33 17.62
N LEU A 167 -10.37 6.08 17.43
CA LEU A 167 -11.33 4.98 17.20
C LEU A 167 -12.25 4.76 18.40
N TYR A 168 -11.68 4.75 19.61
CA TYR A 168 -12.47 4.56 20.84
C TYR A 168 -13.52 5.64 21.00
N ARG A 169 -13.19 6.90 20.72
CA ARG A 169 -14.15 8.02 20.72
C ARG A 169 -15.22 7.84 19.64
N MET A 170 -14.84 7.52 18.41
CA MET A 170 -15.80 7.30 17.34
C MET A 170 -16.82 6.23 17.72
N PHE A 171 -16.38 5.10 18.23
CA PHE A 171 -17.28 4.01 18.60
C PHE A 171 -18.11 4.25 19.88
N GLY A 172 -17.68 5.20 20.69
CA GLY A 172 -18.41 5.66 21.87
C GLY A 172 -19.31 6.88 21.62
N ASP A 173 -19.29 7.45 20.43
CA ASP A 173 -20.09 8.62 20.10
C ASP A 173 -21.57 8.26 19.97
N LYS A 174 -22.40 9.01 20.71
CA LYS A 174 -23.85 8.79 20.76
C LYS A 174 -24.54 9.01 19.41
N LYS A 175 -23.93 9.76 18.49
CA LYS A 175 -24.51 10.02 17.15
C LYS A 175 -24.73 8.73 16.34
N TYR A 176 -23.93 7.70 16.59
CA TYR A 176 -24.11 6.40 15.90
C TYR A 176 -25.12 5.47 16.59
N GLY A 177 -25.40 5.69 17.85
CA GLY A 177 -26.34 4.87 18.64
C GLY A 177 -25.82 3.49 19.04
N SER A 178 -24.96 2.86 18.25
CA SER A 178 -24.37 1.54 18.53
C SER A 178 -23.00 1.35 17.88
N PRO A 179 -22.15 0.45 18.42
CA PRO A 179 -20.89 0.07 17.77
C PRO A 179 -21.08 -0.52 16.36
N GLN A 180 -22.19 -1.21 16.11
CA GLN A 180 -22.55 -1.76 14.81
C GLN A 180 -22.75 -0.68 13.74
N ASN A 181 -23.42 0.41 14.12
CA ASN A 181 -23.58 1.58 13.23
C ASN A 181 -22.25 2.32 13.05
N ALA A 182 -21.48 2.52 14.12
CA ALA A 182 -20.18 3.16 14.06
C ALA A 182 -19.22 2.45 13.08
N ILE A 183 -19.13 1.10 13.17
CA ILE A 183 -18.27 0.36 12.23
C ILE A 183 -18.80 0.39 10.80
N THR A 184 -20.11 0.51 10.61
CA THR A 184 -20.70 0.62 9.27
C THR A 184 -20.26 1.93 8.61
N VAL A 185 -20.41 3.07 9.31
CA VAL A 185 -19.93 4.38 8.82
C VAL A 185 -18.43 4.37 8.59
N TRP A 186 -17.66 3.88 9.56
CA TRP A 186 -16.21 3.73 9.45
C TRP A 186 -15.82 2.92 8.21
N LYS A 187 -16.48 1.77 7.99
CA LYS A 187 -16.22 0.91 6.83
C LYS A 187 -16.55 1.59 5.51
N ASP A 188 -17.66 2.33 5.44
CA ASP A 188 -18.07 3.02 4.22
C ASP A 188 -16.99 4.04 3.80
N HIS A 189 -16.40 4.77 4.76
CA HIS A 189 -15.26 5.62 4.50
C HIS A 189 -14.02 4.83 4.03
N MET A 190 -13.68 3.70 4.66
CA MET A 190 -12.55 2.87 4.24
C MET A 190 -12.74 2.30 2.82
N VAL A 191 -13.95 1.86 2.49
CA VAL A 191 -14.30 1.38 1.15
C VAL A 191 -14.19 2.52 0.14
N SER A 192 -14.68 3.70 0.44
CA SER A 192 -14.55 4.86 -0.45
C SER A 192 -13.11 5.22 -0.77
N GLN A 193 -12.19 4.97 0.17
CA GLN A 193 -10.73 5.18 0.01
C GLN A 193 -10.00 4.04 -0.70
N GLY A 194 -10.70 3.01 -1.20
CA GLY A 194 -10.12 1.96 -2.02
C GLY A 194 -9.82 0.64 -1.29
N PHE A 195 -10.32 0.42 -0.08
CA PHE A 195 -10.10 -0.80 0.67
C PHE A 195 -11.30 -1.75 0.67
N GLY A 196 -11.05 -3.05 0.85
CA GLY A 196 -12.08 -4.05 1.07
C GLY A 196 -12.80 -4.54 -0.20
N TYR A 197 -12.39 -4.09 -1.37
CA TYR A 197 -12.86 -4.56 -2.68
C TYR A 197 -11.71 -4.56 -3.70
N ARG A 198 -11.93 -5.15 -4.86
CA ARG A 198 -10.99 -5.07 -5.98
C ARG A 198 -11.10 -3.69 -6.62
N LEU A 199 -10.01 -2.98 -6.75
CA LEU A 199 -10.00 -1.65 -7.39
C LEU A 199 -10.45 -1.72 -8.85
N GLY A 200 -10.20 -2.86 -9.51
CA GLY A 200 -10.53 -3.11 -10.91
C GLY A 200 -9.35 -2.84 -11.83
N THR A 201 -8.12 -3.10 -11.38
CA THR A 201 -6.93 -3.03 -12.25
C THR A 201 -7.10 -3.95 -13.48
N ASP A 202 -6.44 -3.61 -14.56
CA ASP A 202 -6.43 -4.36 -15.81
C ASP A 202 -5.61 -5.67 -15.75
N LEU A 203 -5.13 -6.03 -14.56
CA LEU A 203 -4.42 -7.29 -14.31
C LEU A 203 -5.32 -8.34 -13.64
N PRO A 204 -5.20 -9.61 -14.03
CA PRO A 204 -5.94 -10.70 -13.40
C PRO A 204 -5.39 -11.03 -12.01
N GLY A 205 -6.26 -11.54 -11.14
CA GLY A 205 -5.87 -12.09 -9.83
C GLY A 205 -5.88 -11.10 -8.68
N GLU A 206 -6.26 -9.83 -8.92
CA GLU A 206 -6.39 -8.82 -7.87
C GLU A 206 -7.22 -9.33 -6.68
N GLN A 207 -6.72 -9.14 -5.45
CA GLN A 207 -7.40 -9.47 -4.21
C GLN A 207 -8.06 -8.22 -3.61
N ARG A 208 -9.18 -8.46 -2.92
CA ARG A 208 -9.96 -7.37 -2.31
C ARG A 208 -9.43 -6.89 -0.94
N GLY A 209 -8.52 -7.66 -0.32
CA GLY A 209 -8.21 -7.45 1.09
C GLY A 209 -9.40 -7.76 2.01
N LEU A 210 -9.36 -7.21 3.21
CA LEU A 210 -10.43 -7.37 4.21
C LEU A 210 -10.61 -6.08 5.00
N ILE A 211 -11.82 -5.55 5.00
CA ILE A 211 -12.29 -4.52 5.93
C ILE A 211 -13.50 -5.11 6.68
N PRO A 212 -13.41 -5.31 7.99
CA PRO A 212 -14.46 -5.96 8.77
C PRO A 212 -15.73 -5.11 8.83
N ASN A 213 -16.86 -5.75 9.08
CA ASN A 213 -18.16 -5.11 9.29
C ASN A 213 -18.79 -5.60 10.60
N ALA A 214 -19.96 -5.08 10.94
CA ALA A 214 -20.66 -5.45 12.16
C ALA A 214 -20.89 -6.97 12.27
N LYS A 215 -21.33 -7.64 11.19
CA LYS A 215 -21.57 -9.09 11.16
C LYS A 215 -20.31 -9.91 11.44
N PHE A 216 -19.14 -9.40 11.08
CA PHE A 216 -17.87 -10.05 11.35
C PHE A 216 -17.62 -10.19 12.85
N TYR A 217 -17.99 -9.19 13.65
CA TYR A 217 -17.81 -9.19 15.11
C TYR A 217 -19.06 -9.73 15.85
N ASP A 218 -20.25 -9.51 15.33
CA ASP A 218 -21.49 -9.99 15.98
C ASP A 218 -21.47 -11.51 16.15
N LYS A 219 -20.94 -12.24 15.19
CA LYS A 219 -20.90 -13.72 15.25
C LYS A 219 -20.08 -14.25 16.44
N PRO A 220 -18.78 -13.91 16.59
CA PRO A 220 -17.96 -14.41 17.69
C PRO A 220 -18.35 -13.80 19.05
N TYR A 221 -18.78 -12.54 19.08
CA TYR A 221 -19.10 -11.81 20.32
C TYR A 221 -20.61 -11.78 20.64
N ARG A 222 -21.44 -12.48 19.87
CA ARG A 222 -22.91 -12.55 20.07
C ARG A 222 -23.57 -11.17 20.15
N GLY A 223 -23.07 -10.22 19.33
CA GLY A 223 -23.53 -8.83 19.32
C GLY A 223 -23.04 -7.96 20.48
N SER A 224 -22.31 -8.51 21.43
CA SER A 224 -21.80 -7.79 22.61
C SER A 224 -20.31 -7.46 22.43
N TRP A 225 -20.03 -6.35 21.75
CA TRP A 225 -18.68 -5.84 21.51
C TRP A 225 -18.69 -4.30 21.45
N ASN A 226 -17.52 -3.69 21.54
CA ASN A 226 -17.37 -2.23 21.55
C ASN A 226 -16.03 -1.80 20.92
N GLY A 227 -15.72 -0.50 20.94
CA GLY A 227 -14.48 0.05 20.37
C GLY A 227 -13.19 -0.56 20.95
N LEU A 228 -13.19 -1.04 22.20
CA LEU A 228 -12.01 -1.72 22.76
C LEU A 228 -11.82 -3.11 22.16
N THR A 229 -12.90 -3.82 21.87
CA THR A 229 -12.87 -5.15 21.23
C THR A 229 -12.15 -5.09 19.88
N VAL A 230 -12.35 -4.02 19.14
CA VAL A 230 -11.85 -3.84 17.77
C VAL A 230 -10.66 -2.87 17.68
N ILE A 231 -10.04 -2.52 18.81
CA ILE A 231 -9.07 -1.43 18.89
C ILE A 231 -7.87 -1.59 17.92
N SER A 232 -7.49 -2.83 17.61
CA SER A 232 -6.36 -3.13 16.71
C SER A 232 -6.55 -2.58 15.31
N ILE A 233 -7.80 -2.42 14.84
CA ILE A 233 -8.06 -1.86 13.51
C ILE A 233 -7.63 -0.38 13.42
N SER A 234 -7.57 0.33 14.55
CA SER A 234 -7.14 1.76 14.57
C SER A 234 -5.72 1.97 14.06
N ILE A 235 -4.88 0.97 14.17
CA ILE A 235 -3.46 1.01 13.78
C ILE A 235 -3.14 0.13 12.56
N GLY A 236 -4.17 -0.30 11.83
CA GLY A 236 -4.01 -1.13 10.63
C GLY A 236 -3.56 -2.57 10.90
N GLN A 237 -3.96 -3.09 12.05
CA GLN A 237 -3.70 -4.46 12.52
C GLN A 237 -5.03 -5.21 12.75
N GLY A 238 -4.96 -6.35 13.40
CA GLY A 238 -6.13 -7.18 13.65
C GLY A 238 -6.65 -7.81 12.36
N GLU A 239 -7.92 -7.57 12.05
CA GLU A 239 -8.61 -8.21 10.93
C GLU A 239 -8.44 -7.47 9.59
N ILE A 240 -7.77 -6.30 9.58
CA ILE A 240 -7.55 -5.53 8.35
C ILE A 240 -6.50 -6.19 7.48
N LEU A 241 -6.84 -6.40 6.21
CA LEU A 241 -5.90 -6.82 5.17
C LEU A 241 -6.02 -5.89 3.95
N ALA A 242 -4.89 -5.47 3.43
CA ALA A 242 -4.77 -4.67 2.22
C ALA A 242 -3.68 -5.22 1.30
N THR A 243 -3.84 -5.01 0.00
CA THR A 243 -2.77 -5.30 -0.95
C THR A 243 -1.79 -4.12 -1.05
N PRO A 244 -0.53 -4.33 -1.44
CA PRO A 244 0.39 -3.24 -1.74
C PRO A 244 -0.18 -2.24 -2.76
N LEU A 245 -0.95 -2.72 -3.75
CA LEU A 245 -1.65 -1.85 -4.70
C LEU A 245 -2.67 -0.93 -3.99
N GLN A 246 -3.45 -1.44 -3.05
CA GLN A 246 -4.40 -0.62 -2.28
C GLN A 246 -3.69 0.41 -1.40
N ILE A 247 -2.54 0.06 -0.82
CA ILE A 247 -1.71 1.00 -0.04
C ILE A 247 -1.14 2.09 -0.94
N ALA A 248 -0.62 1.74 -2.13
CA ALA A 248 -0.13 2.72 -3.12
C ALA A 248 -1.26 3.64 -3.61
N ASN A 249 -2.45 3.08 -3.84
CA ASN A 249 -3.64 3.85 -4.24
C ASN A 249 -4.09 4.84 -3.15
N LEU A 250 -3.99 4.48 -1.87
CA LEU A 250 -4.22 5.44 -0.78
C LEU A 250 -3.21 6.59 -0.85
N GLY A 251 -1.93 6.29 -1.10
CA GLY A 251 -0.90 7.30 -1.31
C GLY A 251 -1.21 8.24 -2.48
N ALA A 252 -1.66 7.70 -3.61
CA ALA A 252 -2.09 8.47 -4.77
C ALA A 252 -3.34 9.32 -4.47
N THR A 253 -4.29 8.77 -3.73
CA THR A 253 -5.52 9.49 -3.30
C THR A 253 -5.19 10.69 -2.43
N ILE A 254 -4.27 10.54 -1.48
CA ILE A 254 -3.81 11.62 -0.60
C ILE A 254 -3.01 12.65 -1.40
N ALA A 255 -2.13 12.20 -2.30
CA ALA A 255 -1.37 13.07 -3.20
C ALA A 255 -2.28 13.96 -4.05
N ASN A 256 -3.36 13.42 -4.56
CA ASN A 256 -4.38 14.13 -5.34
C ASN A 256 -5.37 14.97 -4.50
N ARG A 257 -5.23 14.97 -3.16
CA ARG A 257 -6.18 15.67 -2.24
C ARG A 257 -7.62 15.20 -2.43
N GLY A 258 -7.84 13.88 -2.53
CA GLY A 258 -9.15 13.27 -2.40
C GLY A 258 -9.78 12.72 -3.69
N HIS A 259 -8.95 12.24 -4.61
CA HIS A 259 -9.45 11.40 -5.70
C HIS A 259 -8.38 10.42 -6.18
N PHE A 260 -8.78 9.38 -6.85
CA PHE A 260 -7.90 8.47 -7.58
C PHE A 260 -8.53 8.02 -8.88
N ILE A 261 -7.69 7.68 -9.84
CA ILE A 261 -8.09 6.95 -11.05
C ILE A 261 -7.72 5.49 -10.80
N THR A 262 -8.58 4.57 -11.21
CA THR A 262 -8.33 3.13 -11.01
C THR A 262 -6.94 2.77 -11.53
N PRO A 263 -6.04 2.22 -10.68
CA PRO A 263 -4.70 1.88 -11.09
C PRO A 263 -4.69 0.86 -12.23
N HIS A 264 -3.90 1.11 -13.27
CA HIS A 264 -3.83 0.29 -14.47
C HIS A 264 -2.44 0.32 -15.09
N ILE A 265 -2.11 -0.74 -15.85
CA ILE A 265 -0.80 -0.86 -16.53
C ILE A 265 -0.87 -0.35 -17.96
N VAL A 266 -2.00 -0.57 -18.65
CA VAL A 266 -2.15 -0.18 -20.05
C VAL A 266 -2.42 1.33 -20.14
N LYS A 267 -1.47 2.05 -20.74
CA LYS A 267 -1.55 3.48 -20.98
C LYS A 267 -2.34 3.81 -22.26
N GLU A 268 -2.06 3.07 -23.36
CA GLU A 268 -2.67 3.28 -24.66
C GLU A 268 -2.92 1.96 -25.38
N ILE A 269 -4.00 1.91 -26.14
CA ILE A 269 -4.34 0.80 -27.05
C ILE A 269 -4.43 1.38 -28.45
N GLU A 270 -3.68 0.82 -29.40
CA GLU A 270 -3.70 1.23 -30.82
C GLU A 270 -5.14 1.32 -31.34
N ASP A 271 -5.51 2.50 -31.88
CA ASP A 271 -6.84 2.82 -32.43
C ASP A 271 -8.04 2.55 -31.49
N ASN A 272 -7.83 2.54 -30.17
CA ASN A 272 -8.89 2.40 -29.19
C ASN A 272 -8.70 3.35 -28.02
N GLU A 273 -9.81 3.78 -27.44
CA GLU A 273 -9.79 4.44 -26.13
C GLU A 273 -9.71 3.43 -24.99
N LEU A 274 -9.09 3.81 -23.90
CA LEU A 274 -9.17 3.08 -22.65
C LEU A 274 -10.61 3.10 -22.11
N ASP A 275 -10.97 2.07 -21.37
CA ASP A 275 -12.24 2.07 -20.64
C ASP A 275 -12.32 3.30 -19.72
N SER A 276 -13.52 3.84 -19.58
CA SER A 276 -13.81 5.03 -18.75
C SER A 276 -13.36 4.86 -17.28
N ILE A 277 -13.33 3.65 -16.75
CA ILE A 277 -12.85 3.33 -15.40
C ILE A 277 -11.37 3.73 -15.21
N TYR A 278 -10.55 3.71 -16.27
CA TYR A 278 -9.14 4.07 -16.27
C TYR A 278 -8.89 5.54 -16.65
N ARG A 279 -9.95 6.30 -16.88
CA ARG A 279 -9.86 7.72 -17.25
C ARG A 279 -10.57 8.65 -16.27
N ASN A 280 -11.61 8.15 -15.61
CA ASN A 280 -12.46 8.96 -14.76
C ASN A 280 -12.01 8.88 -13.27
N PRO A 281 -11.91 10.01 -12.59
CA PRO A 281 -11.56 10.02 -11.17
C PRO A 281 -12.70 9.46 -10.32
N ARG A 282 -12.31 8.78 -9.24
CA ARG A 282 -13.18 8.28 -8.18
C ARG A 282 -12.92 9.11 -6.92
N TYR A 283 -13.98 9.53 -6.26
CA TYR A 283 -13.91 10.40 -5.09
C TYR A 283 -14.32 9.64 -3.84
N PRO A 284 -13.44 9.53 -2.83
CA PRO A 284 -13.83 9.11 -1.49
C PRO A 284 -14.87 10.03 -0.87
N THR A 285 -15.53 9.54 0.18
CA THR A 285 -16.52 10.28 0.98
C THR A 285 -15.87 11.21 2.01
N ILE A 286 -14.71 11.76 1.70
CA ILE A 286 -13.89 12.61 2.56
C ILE A 286 -13.68 13.96 1.88
N ASP A 287 -13.94 15.03 2.58
CA ASP A 287 -13.79 16.38 2.07
C ASP A 287 -12.31 16.75 1.83
N ARG A 288 -12.09 17.54 0.77
CA ARG A 288 -10.75 17.86 0.28
C ARG A 288 -9.86 18.51 1.33
N GLU A 289 -10.40 19.37 2.18
CA GLU A 289 -9.65 20.10 3.20
C GLU A 289 -8.94 19.18 4.21
N TYR A 290 -9.51 18.02 4.51
CA TYR A 290 -8.94 17.06 5.44
C TYR A 290 -7.69 16.36 4.90
N TYR A 291 -7.58 16.24 3.57
CA TYR A 291 -6.37 15.71 2.95
C TYR A 291 -5.16 16.61 3.18
N GLU A 292 -5.34 17.95 3.16
CA GLU A 292 -4.24 18.88 3.43
C GLU A 292 -3.68 18.71 4.85
N MET A 293 -4.53 18.43 5.83
CA MET A 293 -4.09 18.17 7.21
C MET A 293 -3.26 16.89 7.30
N VAL A 294 -3.68 15.83 6.60
CA VAL A 294 -2.94 14.56 6.55
C VAL A 294 -1.62 14.73 5.79
N VAL A 295 -1.61 15.48 4.70
CA VAL A 295 -0.37 15.81 3.93
C VAL A 295 0.64 16.54 4.82
N LYS A 296 0.22 17.52 5.61
CA LYS A 296 1.11 18.19 6.59
C LYS A 296 1.74 17.18 7.57
N GLY A 297 0.95 16.23 8.09
CA GLY A 297 1.44 15.18 8.97
C GLY A 297 2.42 14.23 8.28
N MET A 298 2.17 13.86 7.03
CA MET A 298 3.07 13.03 6.22
C MET A 298 4.35 13.78 5.84
N ARG A 299 4.28 15.10 5.63
CA ARG A 299 5.46 15.94 5.42
C ARG A 299 6.28 16.04 6.70
N ALA A 300 5.65 16.30 7.83
CA ALA A 300 6.30 16.35 9.14
C ALA A 300 7.00 15.04 9.52
N ALA A 301 6.50 13.89 9.05
CA ALA A 301 7.15 12.60 9.22
C ALA A 301 8.50 12.50 8.48
N VAL A 302 8.75 13.33 7.48
CA VAL A 302 9.99 13.39 6.70
C VAL A 302 10.92 14.51 7.20
N ASP A 303 10.41 15.74 7.33
CA ASP A 303 11.22 16.92 7.66
C ASP A 303 11.49 17.13 9.16
N GLY A 304 10.72 16.46 10.01
CA GLY A 304 10.89 16.56 11.46
C GLY A 304 10.42 17.88 12.05
N SER A 305 9.59 18.64 11.35
CA SER A 305 9.08 19.95 11.80
C SER A 305 8.33 19.90 13.14
N THR A 306 7.81 18.73 13.51
CA THR A 306 7.16 18.49 14.82
C THR A 306 8.07 17.81 15.85
N GLY A 307 9.39 17.77 15.64
CA GLY A 307 10.38 17.23 16.56
C GLY A 307 10.69 15.73 16.36
N SER A 308 9.88 15.00 15.61
CA SER A 308 10.10 13.58 15.32
C SER A 308 9.80 13.27 13.86
N ALA A 309 10.60 12.42 13.22
CA ALA A 309 10.47 12.09 11.81
C ALA A 309 10.72 10.60 11.56
N THR A 310 9.64 9.83 11.46
CA THR A 310 9.71 8.39 11.20
C THR A 310 10.20 8.05 9.79
N CYS A 311 10.10 9.00 8.85
CA CYS A 311 10.53 8.89 7.46
C CYS A 311 11.75 9.76 7.13
N ARG A 312 12.54 10.20 8.12
CA ARG A 312 13.69 11.14 7.93
C ARG A 312 14.64 10.72 6.80
N MET A 313 14.87 9.42 6.64
CA MET A 313 15.76 8.91 5.60
C MET A 313 15.29 9.28 4.19
N ALA A 314 13.98 9.45 3.97
CA ALA A 314 13.47 9.88 2.67
C ALA A 314 13.93 11.30 2.30
N GLY A 315 13.94 12.22 3.26
CA GLY A 315 14.48 13.57 3.06
C GLY A 315 16.01 13.58 2.84
N ALA A 316 16.72 12.66 3.46
CA ALA A 316 18.18 12.52 3.26
C ALA A 316 18.52 11.91 1.89
N ILE A 317 17.71 10.99 1.38
CA ILE A 317 17.89 10.36 0.06
C ILE A 317 17.49 11.31 -1.08
N LEU A 318 16.49 12.15 -0.86
CA LEU A 318 15.94 13.11 -1.82
C LEU A 318 16.09 14.56 -1.31
N PRO A 319 17.33 15.08 -1.16
CA PRO A 319 17.51 16.44 -0.71
C PRO A 319 16.89 17.43 -1.73
N GLY A 320 16.16 18.43 -1.22
CA GLY A 320 15.51 19.43 -2.04
C GLY A 320 14.16 19.03 -2.63
N VAL A 321 13.71 17.79 -2.44
CA VAL A 321 12.36 17.33 -2.82
C VAL A 321 11.49 17.23 -1.58
N GLU A 322 10.31 17.83 -1.65
CA GLU A 322 9.32 17.72 -0.58
C GLU A 322 8.60 16.36 -0.65
N VAL A 323 9.16 15.38 0.03
CA VAL A 323 8.56 14.05 0.16
C VAL A 323 7.55 14.05 1.30
N CYS A 324 6.41 13.42 1.06
CA CYS A 324 5.41 13.09 2.07
C CYS A 324 5.39 11.58 2.29
N GLY A 325 5.50 11.12 3.52
CA GLY A 325 5.62 9.70 3.81
C GLY A 325 4.98 9.25 5.10
N LYS A 326 4.69 7.95 5.14
CA LYS A 326 4.20 7.27 6.34
C LYS A 326 4.84 5.89 6.44
N THR A 327 5.53 5.64 7.55
CA THR A 327 6.01 4.29 7.87
C THR A 327 4.87 3.40 8.33
N GLY A 328 5.01 2.12 8.05
CA GLY A 328 4.22 1.06 8.65
C GLY A 328 5.14 -0.02 9.22
N THR A 329 4.71 -0.60 10.32
CA THR A 329 5.28 -1.82 10.88
C THR A 329 4.11 -2.75 11.10
N ALA A 330 4.07 -3.85 10.36
CA ALA A 330 3.00 -4.83 10.49
C ALA A 330 3.50 -6.00 11.33
N GLN A 331 2.84 -6.23 12.46
CA GLN A 331 3.21 -7.28 13.39
C GLN A 331 3.05 -8.67 12.77
N ASN A 332 3.99 -9.54 13.03
CA ASN A 332 4.02 -10.91 12.57
C ASN A 332 4.46 -11.84 13.71
N ARG A 333 4.28 -13.15 13.56
CA ARG A 333 4.76 -14.15 14.54
C ARG A 333 6.28 -14.20 14.65
N GLY A 334 7.00 -13.78 13.58
CA GLY A 334 8.43 -13.63 13.57
C GLY A 334 8.82 -12.17 13.67
N LYS A 335 9.70 -11.75 12.75
CA LYS A 335 10.10 -10.35 12.62
C LYS A 335 9.00 -9.58 11.90
N ASP A 336 8.73 -8.38 12.35
CA ASP A 336 7.69 -7.52 11.76
C ASP A 336 7.96 -7.22 10.27
N HIS A 337 6.92 -6.90 9.53
CA HIS A 337 7.05 -6.47 8.13
C HIS A 337 7.33 -4.97 8.06
N SER A 338 8.29 -4.60 7.21
CA SER A 338 8.65 -3.20 6.95
C SER A 338 7.78 -2.63 5.82
N VAL A 339 7.03 -1.57 6.12
CA VAL A 339 6.10 -0.96 5.18
C VAL A 339 6.36 0.53 5.06
N PHE A 340 6.23 1.06 3.85
CA PHE A 340 6.28 2.49 3.56
C PHE A 340 5.21 2.83 2.52
N MET A 341 4.57 3.96 2.72
CA MET A 341 3.70 4.62 1.74
C MET A 341 4.09 6.09 1.69
N GLY A 342 4.22 6.61 0.48
CA GLY A 342 4.56 8.02 0.31
C GLY A 342 4.34 8.51 -1.10
N PHE A 343 4.55 9.79 -1.31
CA PHE A 343 4.48 10.44 -2.61
C PHE A 343 5.42 11.64 -2.67
N ALA A 344 5.77 12.05 -3.86
CA ALA A 344 6.62 13.19 -4.13
C ALA A 344 6.41 13.77 -5.54
N PRO A 345 6.67 15.08 -5.74
CA PRO A 345 6.76 16.12 -4.71
C PRO A 345 5.45 16.33 -3.96
N MET A 346 5.49 17.07 -2.84
CA MET A 346 4.28 17.40 -2.06
C MET A 346 3.26 18.15 -2.91
N ASP A 347 3.72 19.14 -3.64
CA ASP A 347 2.91 19.86 -4.63
C ASP A 347 3.18 19.29 -6.03
N ASN A 348 2.12 19.18 -6.84
CA ASN A 348 2.16 18.56 -8.18
C ASN A 348 2.83 17.17 -8.15
N PRO A 349 2.30 16.22 -7.37
CA PRO A 349 2.92 14.91 -7.17
C PRO A 349 3.05 14.14 -8.47
N LYS A 350 4.20 13.48 -8.65
CA LYS A 350 4.54 12.69 -9.84
C LYS A 350 4.54 11.20 -9.61
N ILE A 351 4.78 10.79 -8.37
CA ILE A 351 4.86 9.40 -7.99
C ILE A 351 4.27 9.20 -6.59
N ALA A 352 3.37 8.23 -6.45
CA ALA A 352 2.95 7.67 -5.18
C ALA A 352 3.39 6.21 -5.13
N ILE A 353 3.92 5.76 -3.99
CA ILE A 353 4.55 4.46 -3.88
C ILE A 353 4.16 3.76 -2.58
N ALA A 354 4.01 2.43 -2.66
CA ALA A 354 4.00 1.54 -1.50
C ALA A 354 5.13 0.53 -1.62
N VAL A 355 5.84 0.33 -0.52
CA VAL A 355 6.88 -0.69 -0.37
C VAL A 355 6.49 -1.59 0.79
N TYR A 356 6.46 -2.89 0.55
CA TYR A 356 6.16 -3.92 1.56
C TYR A 356 7.27 -4.96 1.55
N VAL A 357 7.99 -5.12 2.67
CA VAL A 357 9.09 -6.09 2.82
C VAL A 357 8.78 -7.00 4.00
N GLU A 358 8.51 -8.28 3.70
CA GLU A 358 8.24 -9.28 4.73
C GLU A 358 9.46 -9.46 5.63
N ASN A 359 9.22 -9.52 6.95
CA ASN A 359 10.27 -9.69 7.98
C ASN A 359 11.37 -8.62 7.98
N GLY A 360 11.09 -7.46 7.38
CA GLY A 360 12.04 -6.32 7.28
C GLY A 360 12.18 -5.50 8.57
N GLY A 361 11.39 -5.78 9.61
CA GLY A 361 11.38 -5.01 10.83
C GLY A 361 10.65 -3.67 10.69
N PHE A 362 11.22 -2.59 11.21
CA PHE A 362 10.59 -1.27 11.15
C PHE A 362 10.50 -0.72 9.72
N GLY A 363 9.43 0.05 9.43
CA GLY A 363 9.26 0.70 8.15
C GLY A 363 10.43 1.57 7.72
N ALA A 364 11.11 2.21 8.68
CA ALA A 364 12.31 3.01 8.45
C ALA A 364 13.53 2.19 8.00
N THR A 365 13.55 0.86 8.23
CA THR A 365 14.72 0.01 7.93
C THR A 365 14.86 -0.34 6.46
N TYR A 366 13.76 -0.73 5.82
CA TYR A 366 13.73 -1.10 4.39
C TYR A 366 12.73 -0.27 3.60
N GLY A 367 11.49 -0.12 4.09
CA GLY A 367 10.43 0.54 3.34
C GLY A 367 10.77 1.96 2.93
N VAL A 368 11.18 2.80 3.87
CA VAL A 368 11.51 4.22 3.61
C VAL A 368 12.70 4.37 2.66
N PRO A 369 13.88 3.74 2.91
CA PRO A 369 15.01 3.88 2.00
C PRO A 369 14.73 3.37 0.58
N ILE A 370 14.09 2.22 0.46
CA ILE A 370 13.72 1.65 -0.85
C ILE A 370 12.74 2.59 -1.57
N GLY A 371 11.67 3.04 -0.91
CA GLY A 371 10.71 3.95 -1.51
C GLY A 371 11.33 5.28 -1.94
N ALA A 372 12.23 5.83 -1.13
CA ALA A 372 12.92 7.07 -1.45
C ALA A 372 13.89 6.92 -2.64
N MET A 373 14.65 5.83 -2.74
CA MET A 373 15.51 5.56 -3.90
C MET A 373 14.69 5.35 -5.18
N MET A 374 13.53 4.72 -5.10
CA MET A 374 12.61 4.59 -6.24
C MET A 374 12.10 5.96 -6.69
N MET A 375 11.74 6.85 -5.75
CA MET A 375 11.34 8.22 -6.08
C MET A 375 12.49 9.00 -6.69
N ASP A 376 13.74 8.87 -6.19
CA ASP A 376 14.93 9.50 -6.73
C ASP A 376 15.15 9.11 -8.20
N GLN A 377 15.11 7.80 -8.47
CA GLN A 377 15.22 7.26 -9.83
C GLN A 377 14.17 7.87 -10.78
N TYR A 378 12.93 7.88 -10.37
CA TYR A 378 11.84 8.36 -11.23
C TYR A 378 11.86 9.86 -11.47
N LEU A 379 12.13 10.66 -10.43
CA LEU A 379 12.09 12.12 -10.53
C LEU A 379 13.31 12.70 -11.25
N HIS A 380 14.47 12.06 -11.15
CA HIS A 380 15.72 12.53 -11.71
C HIS A 380 16.23 11.72 -12.92
N GLY A 381 15.52 10.64 -13.27
CA GLY A 381 15.88 9.72 -14.37
C GLY A 381 17.04 8.78 -14.06
N LYS A 382 17.73 8.97 -12.94
CA LYS A 382 18.81 8.12 -12.43
C LYS A 382 19.04 8.36 -10.95
N LEU A 383 19.61 7.38 -10.26
CA LEU A 383 20.08 7.56 -8.90
C LEU A 383 21.26 8.53 -8.83
N SER A 384 21.34 9.31 -7.74
CA SER A 384 22.57 10.03 -7.41
C SER A 384 23.70 9.03 -7.11
N PRO A 385 24.99 9.42 -7.22
CA PRO A 385 26.11 8.52 -6.92
C PRO A 385 26.04 7.93 -5.50
N GLU A 386 25.59 8.70 -4.52
CA GLU A 386 25.41 8.24 -3.12
C GLU A 386 24.26 7.22 -3.02
N ASN A 387 23.17 7.45 -3.74
CA ASN A 387 22.03 6.55 -3.74
C ASN A 387 22.31 5.28 -4.55
N GLU A 388 23.18 5.32 -5.55
CA GLU A 388 23.64 4.13 -6.26
C GLU A 388 24.44 3.19 -5.33
N ILE A 389 25.36 3.76 -4.51
CA ILE A 389 26.09 2.99 -3.50
C ILE A 389 25.10 2.37 -2.49
N ARG A 390 24.11 3.14 -2.06
CA ARG A 390 23.08 2.68 -1.15
C ARG A 390 22.22 1.57 -1.77
N ALA A 391 21.87 1.70 -3.05
CA ALA A 391 21.11 0.69 -3.77
C ALA A 391 21.89 -0.63 -3.87
N GLU A 392 23.20 -0.57 -4.14
CA GLU A 392 24.07 -1.75 -4.12
C GLU A 392 24.12 -2.41 -2.74
N GLU A 393 24.25 -1.62 -1.68
CA GLU A 393 24.19 -2.15 -0.31
C GLU A 393 22.85 -2.84 -0.03
N PHE A 394 21.72 -2.21 -0.41
CA PHE A 394 20.40 -2.77 -0.18
C PHE A 394 20.14 -4.04 -1.01
N SER A 395 20.63 -4.11 -2.24
CA SER A 395 20.49 -5.29 -3.08
C SER A 395 21.18 -6.52 -2.48
N ASN A 396 22.31 -6.31 -1.79
CA ASN A 396 23.08 -7.38 -1.16
C ASN A 396 22.56 -7.79 0.22
N ARG A 397 21.64 -7.03 0.83
CA ARG A 397 21.03 -7.40 2.11
C ARG A 397 20.07 -8.58 1.93
N VAL A 398 20.31 -9.65 2.70
CA VAL A 398 19.48 -10.87 2.69
C VAL A 398 18.56 -10.86 3.90
N ILE A 399 17.28 -11.13 3.68
CA ILE A 399 16.32 -11.42 4.76
C ILE A 399 16.02 -12.90 4.68
N LEU A 400 16.45 -13.64 5.71
CA LEU A 400 16.17 -15.06 5.84
C LEU A 400 14.70 -15.28 6.23
N TYR A 401 14.13 -16.38 5.76
CA TYR A 401 12.78 -16.82 6.11
C TYR A 401 12.85 -17.55 7.46
N GLY A 402 11.85 -17.37 8.30
CA GLY A 402 11.87 -17.81 9.70
C GLY A 402 12.10 -19.30 9.96
N ASP A 403 12.07 -20.15 8.93
CA ASP A 403 12.42 -21.58 9.03
C ASP A 403 13.93 -21.84 8.78
N GLU A 404 14.69 -20.85 8.30
CA GLU A 404 16.12 -20.96 8.01
C GLU A 404 16.98 -20.44 9.20
N GLU A 405 16.33 -19.78 10.17
CA GLU A 405 16.98 -19.32 11.42
C GLU A 405 16.92 -20.37 12.55
N ARG A 406 16.47 -21.61 12.29
CA ARG A 406 16.38 -22.67 13.32
C ARG A 406 17.39 -23.77 13.11
#